data_eef39eee000b3e3e04d161bd950f07d1
#
_entry.id   eef39eee000b3e3e04d161bd950f07d1
#
_cell.length_a   1.000
_cell.length_b   1.000
_cell.length_c   1.000
_cell.angle_alpha   90.00
_cell.angle_beta   90.00
_cell.angle_gamma   90.00
#
_symmetry.space_group_name_H-M   'P 1'
#
loop_
_entity.id
_entity.type
_entity.pdbx_description
1 polymer ?
#
loop_
_entity_poly.entity_id
_entity_poly.type
_entity_poly.pdbx_seq_one_letter_code
_entity_poly.pdbx_strand_id
1 'polypeptide(L)'
;MKKLFLALCLTVSAVLGFSVCGDAPKISILGDSYSTFHGWIPKSHWAWYPRSNNANDVKKAEECWWYLTIKALNGKLEKNDSWSGSTICHTGYHGKDASHNSFVTRVDQLGNPDLIFICGATNDSWANSPIGDYKWSDWTPKDLYSFRPAMAKMLFEIKKLYPDAKVFFILNDKLKSDINDSVHAICKHYNVPCIDLKDIDKQSGHPSVKGMQQMADQVVKAVCK
;
A
#
# COMPACT_ATOMS: atom_id res chain seq x y z
N MET A 1 -36.87 8.25 52.85
CA MET A 1 -35.48 7.92 52.40
C MET A 1 -35.56 7.10 51.11
N LYS A 2 -35.45 7.77 49.92
CA LYS A 2 -35.51 7.08 48.61
C LYS A 2 -34.09 6.76 48.19
N LYS A 3 -33.75 5.48 48.04
CA LYS A 3 -32.45 5.04 47.51
C LYS A 3 -32.48 5.12 45.98
N LEU A 4 -31.64 5.97 45.46
CA LEU A 4 -31.42 6.12 44.02
C LEU A 4 -30.41 5.04 43.57
N PHE A 5 -30.86 4.05 42.78
CA PHE A 5 -29.99 3.09 42.13
C PHE A 5 -29.47 3.72 40.83
N LEU A 6 -28.19 4.02 40.81
CA LEU A 6 -27.49 4.47 39.62
C LEU A 6 -27.07 3.23 38.80
N ALA A 7 -27.79 2.95 37.73
CA ALA A 7 -27.43 1.88 36.79
C ALA A 7 -26.26 2.36 35.90
N LEU A 8 -25.09 1.78 36.13
CA LEU A 8 -23.90 1.99 35.28
C LEU A 8 -24.06 1.14 34.02
N CYS A 9 -24.49 1.76 32.93
CA CYS A 9 -24.46 1.16 31.58
C CYS A 9 -23.02 1.03 31.12
N LEU A 10 -22.42 -0.16 31.28
CA LEU A 10 -21.20 -0.53 30.57
C LEU A 10 -21.57 -0.80 29.13
N THR A 11 -21.27 0.15 28.22
CA THR A 11 -21.26 -0.08 26.77
C THR A 11 -20.05 -0.93 26.45
N VAL A 12 -20.21 -2.24 26.37
CA VAL A 12 -19.24 -3.12 25.76
C VAL A 12 -19.27 -2.83 24.26
N SER A 13 -18.29 -2.07 23.77
CA SER A 13 -18.02 -1.96 22.34
C SER A 13 -17.59 -3.34 21.84
N ALA A 14 -18.50 -4.04 21.18
CA ALA A 14 -18.19 -5.27 20.48
C ALA A 14 -17.24 -4.92 19.33
N VAL A 15 -15.95 -5.09 19.55
CA VAL A 15 -14.99 -5.24 18.48
C VAL A 15 -15.41 -6.52 17.78
N LEU A 16 -16.01 -6.40 16.59
CA LEU A 16 -16.24 -7.52 15.69
C LEU A 16 -14.87 -8.07 15.30
N GLY A 17 -14.33 -8.92 16.18
CA GLY A 17 -13.14 -9.68 15.88
C GLY A 17 -13.45 -10.58 14.70
N PHE A 18 -12.65 -10.50 13.65
CA PHE A 18 -12.48 -11.59 12.72
C PHE A 18 -11.98 -12.78 13.53
N SER A 19 -12.89 -13.57 14.07
CA SER A 19 -12.58 -14.87 14.66
C SER A 19 -12.38 -15.83 13.48
N VAL A 20 -11.21 -15.71 12.82
CA VAL A 20 -10.74 -16.76 11.95
C VAL A 20 -10.23 -17.83 12.91
N CYS A 21 -10.93 -18.94 13.01
CA CYS A 21 -10.43 -20.19 13.58
C CYS A 21 -9.41 -20.74 12.57
N GLY A 22 -8.25 -20.08 12.44
CA GLY A 22 -7.18 -20.35 11.50
C GLY A 22 -5.92 -19.58 11.93
N ASP A 23 -4.80 -19.88 11.29
CA ASP A 23 -3.53 -19.18 11.50
C ASP A 23 -3.64 -17.67 11.22
N ALA A 24 -2.81 -16.87 11.92
CA ALA A 24 -2.74 -15.43 11.70
C ALA A 24 -2.46 -15.12 10.22
N PRO A 25 -3.23 -14.23 9.55
CA PRO A 25 -3.11 -14.00 8.11
C PRO A 25 -1.72 -13.52 7.72
N LYS A 26 -1.18 -14.09 6.67
CA LYS A 26 0.10 -13.67 6.07
C LYS A 26 -0.14 -12.47 5.18
N ILE A 27 0.60 -11.41 5.39
CA ILE A 27 0.40 -10.12 4.73
C ILE A 27 1.64 -9.73 3.97
N SER A 28 1.49 -9.44 2.68
CA SER A 28 2.57 -8.91 1.85
C SER A 28 2.30 -7.48 1.41
N ILE A 29 3.38 -6.73 1.28
CA ILE A 29 3.39 -5.33 0.86
C ILE A 29 4.15 -5.22 -0.46
N LEU A 30 3.50 -4.67 -1.48
CA LEU A 30 4.15 -4.17 -2.69
C LEU A 30 4.13 -2.64 -2.61
N GLY A 31 5.29 -2.01 -2.42
CA GLY A 31 5.31 -0.61 -2.07
C GLY A 31 6.47 0.21 -2.65
N ASP A 32 6.35 1.52 -2.46
CA ASP A 32 7.39 2.51 -2.71
C ASP A 32 8.04 2.97 -1.40
N SER A 33 8.62 4.19 -1.40
CA SER A 33 9.31 4.78 -0.24
C SER A 33 8.46 4.86 1.04
N TYR A 34 7.14 5.00 0.93
CA TYR A 34 6.21 5.08 2.06
C TYR A 34 6.16 3.77 2.87
N SER A 35 6.58 2.67 2.26
CA SER A 35 6.53 1.33 2.85
C SER A 35 7.91 0.74 3.15
N THR A 36 9.00 1.43 2.77
CA THR A 36 10.36 0.93 3.02
C THR A 36 10.80 1.17 4.44
N PHE A 37 11.55 0.22 5.00
CA PHE A 37 12.34 0.42 6.21
C PHE A 37 13.59 -0.47 6.11
N HIS A 38 14.77 0.10 6.41
CA HIS A 38 16.03 -0.61 6.32
C HIS A 38 16.03 -1.89 7.18
N GLY A 39 16.44 -3.01 6.60
CA GLY A 39 16.42 -4.31 7.26
C GLY A 39 15.10 -5.07 7.18
N TRP A 40 14.01 -4.44 6.67
CA TRP A 40 12.68 -5.05 6.51
C TRP A 40 12.22 -5.22 5.06
N ILE A 41 13.10 -4.89 4.12
CA ILE A 41 12.92 -5.06 2.67
C ILE A 41 14.11 -5.84 2.12
N PRO A 42 14.08 -6.37 0.88
CA PRO A 42 15.22 -7.03 0.26
C PRO A 42 16.48 -6.16 0.29
N LYS A 43 17.64 -6.76 0.55
CA LYS A 43 18.93 -6.04 0.69
C LYS A 43 19.32 -5.21 -0.55
N SER A 44 18.85 -5.62 -1.73
CA SER A 44 19.08 -4.92 -3.00
C SER A 44 18.21 -3.68 -3.16
N HIS A 45 17.15 -3.53 -2.33
CA HIS A 45 16.20 -2.44 -2.45
C HIS A 45 16.66 -1.24 -1.64
N TRP A 46 16.42 -0.05 -2.19
CA TRP A 46 16.72 1.18 -1.47
C TRP A 46 15.61 1.54 -0.48
N ALA A 47 16.01 1.79 0.79
CA ALA A 47 15.11 2.20 1.85
C ALA A 47 15.13 3.73 2.03
N TRP A 48 13.96 4.33 2.20
CA TRP A 48 13.86 5.74 2.58
C TRP A 48 13.95 5.91 4.11
N TYR A 49 13.34 5.02 4.87
CA TYR A 49 13.38 5.05 6.34
C TYR A 49 14.42 4.09 6.92
N PRO A 50 15.02 4.42 8.10
CA PRO A 50 14.97 5.70 8.79
C PRO A 50 15.89 6.74 8.14
N ARG A 51 15.60 8.04 8.36
CA ARG A 51 16.47 9.13 7.91
C ARG A 51 17.42 9.58 9.05
N SER A 52 18.71 9.67 8.75
CA SER A 52 19.73 10.08 9.71
C SER A 52 19.76 11.59 9.98
N ASN A 53 19.27 12.40 9.03
CA ASN A 53 19.37 13.86 9.02
C ASN A 53 18.14 14.58 9.60
N ASN A 54 17.35 13.92 10.45
CA ASN A 54 16.09 14.44 11.02
C ASN A 54 15.07 14.97 10.00
N ALA A 55 15.20 14.60 8.73
CA ALA A 55 14.23 14.95 7.70
C ALA A 55 12.86 14.30 7.92
N ASN A 56 12.81 13.28 8.79
CA ASN A 56 11.59 12.58 9.19
C ASN A 56 11.78 11.94 10.57
N ASP A 57 10.70 11.85 11.34
CA ASP A 57 10.71 11.37 12.73
C ASP A 57 10.51 9.85 12.88
N VAL A 58 10.18 9.11 11.82
CA VAL A 58 10.07 7.64 11.85
C VAL A 58 11.47 7.03 12.01
N LYS A 59 11.71 6.37 13.15
CA LYS A 59 13.01 5.79 13.52
C LYS A 59 12.98 4.28 13.72
N LYS A 60 11.80 3.68 13.84
CA LYS A 60 11.62 2.25 14.10
C LYS A 60 10.63 1.66 13.10
N ALA A 61 10.79 0.38 12.75
CA ALA A 61 9.88 -0.32 11.85
C ALA A 61 8.45 -0.41 12.43
N GLU A 62 8.36 -0.50 13.76
CA GLU A 62 7.11 -0.55 14.51
C GLU A 62 6.25 0.71 14.38
N GLU A 63 6.84 1.81 13.91
CA GLU A 63 6.17 3.07 13.62
C GLU A 63 5.63 3.13 12.18
N CYS A 64 6.00 2.18 11.31
CA CYS A 64 5.56 2.17 9.91
C CYS A 64 4.10 1.71 9.78
N TRP A 65 3.37 2.30 8.85
CA TRP A 65 1.94 2.01 8.61
C TRP A 65 1.66 0.52 8.43
N TRP A 66 2.50 -0.18 7.66
CA TRP A 66 2.33 -1.61 7.40
C TRP A 66 2.52 -2.46 8.66
N TYR A 67 3.49 -2.12 9.52
CA TYR A 67 3.71 -2.82 10.78
C TYR A 67 2.50 -2.64 11.72
N LEU A 68 2.03 -1.39 11.87
CA LEU A 68 0.86 -1.05 12.67
C LEU A 68 -0.40 -1.75 12.15
N THR A 69 -0.59 -1.78 10.81
CA THR A 69 -1.71 -2.47 10.17
C THR A 69 -1.65 -3.97 10.41
N ILE A 70 -0.50 -4.62 10.20
CA ILE A 70 -0.32 -6.05 10.41
C ILE A 70 -0.63 -6.42 11.87
N LYS A 71 -0.12 -5.62 12.82
CA LYS A 71 -0.39 -5.81 14.25
C LYS A 71 -1.89 -5.67 14.57
N ALA A 72 -2.56 -4.66 14.03
CA ALA A 72 -3.98 -4.43 14.26
C ALA A 72 -4.88 -5.54 13.68
N LEU A 73 -4.46 -6.14 12.56
CA LEU A 73 -5.14 -7.27 11.92
C LEU A 73 -4.76 -8.64 12.53
N ASN A 74 -3.95 -8.65 13.58
CA ASN A 74 -3.39 -9.86 14.18
C ASN A 74 -2.70 -10.78 13.15
N GLY A 75 -2.06 -10.16 12.15
CA GLY A 75 -1.39 -10.85 11.05
C GLY A 75 0.09 -11.08 11.27
N LYS A 76 0.73 -11.65 10.25
CA LYS A 76 2.18 -11.84 10.16
C LYS A 76 2.69 -11.23 8.85
N LEU A 77 3.85 -10.58 8.89
CA LEU A 77 4.50 -10.13 7.66
C LEU A 77 5.03 -11.35 6.90
N GLU A 78 4.52 -11.58 5.71
CA GLU A 78 5.04 -12.56 4.76
C GLU A 78 6.19 -11.97 3.97
N LYS A 79 5.96 -10.84 3.31
CA LYS A 79 6.97 -10.14 2.52
C LYS A 79 6.71 -8.64 2.48
N ASN A 80 7.75 -7.84 2.68
CA ASN A 80 7.72 -6.43 2.33
C ASN A 80 8.61 -6.21 1.11
N ASP A 81 8.01 -6.18 -0.07
CA ASP A 81 8.70 -5.96 -1.34
C ASP A 81 8.55 -4.51 -1.78
N SER A 82 8.97 -3.58 -0.91
CA SER A 82 8.96 -2.14 -1.20
C SER A 82 10.33 -1.64 -1.67
N TRP A 83 10.31 -0.66 -2.58
CA TRP A 83 11.52 -0.04 -3.12
C TRP A 83 11.32 1.47 -3.26
N SER A 84 12.14 2.25 -2.55
CA SER A 84 12.03 3.71 -2.56
C SER A 84 12.26 4.29 -3.96
N GLY A 85 11.38 5.22 -4.37
CA GLY A 85 11.44 5.87 -5.68
C GLY A 85 10.86 5.05 -6.83
N SER A 86 10.39 3.80 -6.58
CA SER A 86 9.82 2.98 -7.65
C SER A 86 8.48 3.51 -8.14
N THR A 87 8.29 3.48 -9.44
CA THR A 87 7.03 3.76 -10.15
C THR A 87 6.28 2.46 -10.45
N ILE A 88 4.99 2.52 -10.71
CA ILE A 88 4.23 1.35 -11.18
C ILE A 88 4.69 0.97 -12.58
N CYS A 89 4.83 1.95 -13.48
CA CYS A 89 5.33 1.74 -14.84
C CYS A 89 6.87 1.75 -14.91
N HIS A 90 7.40 1.42 -16.06
CA HIS A 90 8.85 1.41 -16.33
C HIS A 90 9.46 2.80 -16.50
N THR A 91 8.63 3.86 -16.56
CA THR A 91 9.14 5.25 -16.66
C THR A 91 9.27 5.86 -15.27
N GLY A 92 10.49 6.08 -14.83
CA GLY A 92 10.83 6.74 -13.58
C GLY A 92 11.08 8.26 -13.74
N TYR A 93 11.69 8.84 -12.70
CA TYR A 93 12.03 10.27 -12.67
C TYR A 93 12.88 10.69 -13.86
N HIS A 94 12.55 11.86 -14.41
CA HIS A 94 13.21 12.44 -15.60
C HIS A 94 13.14 11.54 -16.85
N GLY A 95 12.10 10.72 -16.96
CA GLY A 95 11.90 9.80 -18.08
C GLY A 95 12.90 8.64 -18.14
N LYS A 96 13.66 8.40 -17.06
CA LYS A 96 14.63 7.30 -17.01
C LYS A 96 13.94 5.96 -16.94
N ASP A 97 14.59 4.95 -17.50
CA ASP A 97 14.16 3.56 -17.36
C ASP A 97 14.23 3.09 -15.89
N ALA A 98 13.10 2.72 -15.35
CA ALA A 98 12.91 2.17 -14.02
C ALA A 98 12.38 0.73 -14.06
N SER A 99 12.52 0.04 -15.20
CA SER A 99 11.98 -1.31 -15.40
C SER A 99 12.49 -2.32 -14.37
N HIS A 100 13.75 -2.16 -13.92
CA HIS A 100 14.37 -3.08 -12.95
C HIS A 100 13.74 -3.05 -11.56
N ASN A 101 13.08 -1.94 -11.19
CA ASN A 101 12.52 -1.76 -9.84
C ASN A 101 11.04 -1.34 -9.82
N SER A 102 10.39 -1.28 -10.97
CA SER A 102 8.97 -0.90 -11.08
C SER A 102 8.05 -1.94 -10.39
N PHE A 103 6.87 -1.50 -9.97
CA PHE A 103 5.91 -2.41 -9.34
C PHE A 103 5.50 -3.55 -10.26
N VAL A 104 5.23 -3.25 -11.55
CA VAL A 104 4.81 -4.27 -12.52
C VAL A 104 5.84 -5.37 -12.74
N THR A 105 7.13 -5.10 -12.47
CA THR A 105 8.22 -6.08 -12.57
C THR A 105 8.34 -6.97 -11.32
N ARG A 106 7.89 -6.48 -10.15
CA ARG A 106 8.07 -7.13 -8.84
C ARG A 106 6.85 -7.92 -8.35
N VAL A 107 5.85 -8.10 -9.19
CA VAL A 107 4.56 -8.73 -8.83
C VAL A 107 4.69 -10.18 -8.33
N ASP A 108 5.73 -10.90 -8.75
CA ASP A 108 5.98 -12.30 -8.40
C ASP A 108 6.84 -12.48 -7.13
N GLN A 109 7.22 -11.38 -6.48
CA GLN A 109 8.13 -11.38 -5.32
C GLN A 109 7.40 -11.37 -3.96
N LEU A 110 6.10 -11.67 -3.91
CA LEU A 110 5.29 -11.44 -2.71
C LEU A 110 5.14 -12.65 -1.78
N GLY A 111 5.81 -13.77 -2.07
CA GLY A 111 5.71 -14.97 -1.24
C GLY A 111 4.37 -15.69 -1.40
N ASN A 112 3.78 -16.13 -0.29
CA ASN A 112 2.48 -16.81 -0.29
C ASN A 112 1.51 -16.12 0.72
N PRO A 113 1.01 -14.91 0.40
CA PRO A 113 0.18 -14.13 1.29
C PRO A 113 -1.30 -14.50 1.23
N ASP A 114 -2.02 -14.24 2.34
CA ASP A 114 -3.48 -14.23 2.42
C ASP A 114 -4.03 -12.82 2.06
N LEU A 115 -3.23 -11.76 2.34
CA LEU A 115 -3.55 -10.38 1.98
C LEU A 115 -2.36 -9.70 1.30
N ILE A 116 -2.65 -8.90 0.28
CA ILE A 116 -1.66 -8.05 -0.40
C ILE A 116 -2.11 -6.60 -0.31
N PHE A 117 -1.24 -5.75 0.23
CA PHE A 117 -1.39 -4.30 0.19
C PHE A 117 -0.44 -3.72 -0.86
N ILE A 118 -1.01 -3.01 -1.84
CA ILE A 118 -0.24 -2.28 -2.86
C ILE A 118 -0.30 -0.80 -2.49
N CYS A 119 0.83 -0.21 -2.09
CA CYS A 119 0.93 1.22 -1.76
C CYS A 119 1.82 1.90 -2.79
N GLY A 120 1.22 2.51 -3.82
CA GLY A 120 1.95 3.03 -4.98
C GLY A 120 1.27 4.19 -5.70
N ALA A 121 1.72 4.44 -6.94
CA ALA A 121 1.31 5.56 -7.80
C ALA A 121 1.85 6.94 -7.37
N THR A 122 2.44 7.08 -6.19
CA THR A 122 3.00 8.34 -5.72
C THR A 122 4.14 8.80 -6.64
N ASN A 123 5.07 7.91 -6.94
CA ASN A 123 6.20 8.24 -7.79
C ASN A 123 5.81 8.45 -9.26
N ASP A 124 4.80 7.73 -9.77
CA ASP A 124 4.27 7.97 -11.12
C ASP A 124 3.71 9.40 -11.24
N SER A 125 2.96 9.85 -10.22
CA SER A 125 2.45 11.21 -10.14
C SER A 125 3.57 12.26 -10.07
N TRP A 126 4.59 12.03 -9.24
CA TRP A 126 5.69 12.97 -9.03
C TRP A 126 6.70 13.00 -10.18
N ALA A 127 6.95 11.86 -10.80
CA ALA A 127 7.85 11.72 -11.94
C ALA A 127 7.24 12.21 -13.27
N ASN A 128 5.95 12.54 -13.32
CA ASN A 128 5.21 12.80 -14.55
C ASN A 128 5.27 11.60 -15.51
N SER A 129 5.10 10.39 -15.00
CA SER A 129 5.08 9.20 -15.85
C SER A 129 4.00 9.33 -16.94
N PRO A 130 4.26 8.90 -18.19
CA PRO A 130 3.26 8.93 -19.26
C PRO A 130 2.01 8.14 -18.83
N ILE A 131 0.82 8.73 -19.01
CA ILE A 131 -0.43 8.07 -18.58
C ILE A 131 -0.77 6.90 -19.49
N GLY A 132 -0.68 7.05 -20.80
CA GLY A 132 -1.08 6.03 -21.78
C GLY A 132 -2.58 5.79 -21.84
N ASP A 133 -3.01 4.94 -22.80
CA ASP A 133 -4.39 4.52 -22.94
C ASP A 133 -4.68 3.32 -22.03
N TYR A 134 -5.96 3.09 -21.71
CA TYR A 134 -6.37 1.87 -21.02
C TYR A 134 -6.16 0.66 -21.93
N LYS A 135 -5.45 -0.35 -21.40
CA LYS A 135 -5.17 -1.60 -22.08
C LYS A 135 -5.32 -2.77 -21.10
N TRP A 136 -6.16 -3.75 -21.46
CA TRP A 136 -6.60 -4.81 -20.55
C TRP A 136 -6.01 -6.18 -20.87
N SER A 137 -5.37 -6.33 -22.06
CA SER A 137 -4.72 -7.57 -22.54
C SER A 137 -3.61 -7.24 -23.53
N ASP A 138 -2.87 -8.26 -23.97
CA ASP A 138 -1.89 -8.20 -25.05
C ASP A 138 -0.83 -7.09 -24.87
N TRP A 139 -0.39 -6.90 -23.64
CA TRP A 139 0.64 -5.89 -23.31
C TRP A 139 1.97 -6.22 -23.97
N THR A 140 2.50 -5.28 -24.69
CA THR A 140 3.87 -5.30 -25.21
C THR A 140 4.83 -4.69 -24.18
N PRO A 141 6.15 -4.96 -24.26
CA PRO A 141 7.13 -4.29 -23.39
C PRO A 141 7.05 -2.76 -23.42
N LYS A 142 6.71 -2.17 -24.60
CA LYS A 142 6.56 -0.71 -24.76
C LYS A 142 5.38 -0.15 -23.96
N ASP A 143 4.29 -0.88 -23.84
CA ASP A 143 3.10 -0.45 -23.07
C ASP A 143 3.44 -0.21 -21.59
N LEU A 144 4.39 -0.98 -21.06
CA LEU A 144 4.76 -0.89 -19.64
C LEU A 144 5.50 0.39 -19.26
N TYR A 145 5.90 1.21 -20.24
CA TYR A 145 6.45 2.55 -20.00
C TYR A 145 5.36 3.62 -19.78
N SER A 146 4.08 3.22 -19.82
CA SER A 146 2.94 4.09 -19.50
C SER A 146 2.16 3.55 -18.30
N PHE A 147 1.63 4.47 -17.47
CA PHE A 147 1.03 4.17 -16.18
C PHE A 147 -0.17 3.21 -16.27
N ARG A 148 -1.17 3.56 -17.12
CA ARG A 148 -2.41 2.76 -17.23
C ARG A 148 -2.17 1.33 -17.67
N PRO A 149 -1.42 1.06 -18.77
CA PRO A 149 -1.14 -0.30 -19.18
C PRO A 149 -0.33 -1.08 -18.14
N ALA A 150 0.68 -0.44 -17.52
CA ALA A 150 1.51 -1.09 -16.51
C ALA A 150 0.70 -1.44 -15.25
N MET A 151 -0.14 -0.53 -14.76
CA MET A 151 -1.01 -0.79 -13.60
C MET A 151 -2.04 -1.88 -13.91
N ALA A 152 -2.64 -1.87 -15.09
CA ALA A 152 -3.58 -2.89 -15.51
C ALA A 152 -2.91 -4.28 -15.54
N LYS A 153 -1.74 -4.38 -16.18
CA LYS A 153 -0.95 -5.62 -16.19
C LYS A 153 -0.55 -6.04 -14.78
N MET A 154 -0.10 -5.13 -13.93
CA MET A 154 0.26 -5.42 -12.54
C MET A 154 -0.89 -6.10 -11.79
N LEU A 155 -2.10 -5.52 -11.81
CA LEU A 155 -3.25 -6.10 -11.11
C LEU A 155 -3.70 -7.43 -11.74
N PHE A 156 -3.65 -7.55 -13.06
CA PHE A 156 -3.92 -8.81 -13.77
C PHE A 156 -2.99 -9.93 -13.29
N GLU A 157 -1.67 -9.68 -13.30
CA GLU A 157 -0.68 -10.68 -12.89
C GLU A 157 -0.81 -11.02 -11.39
N ILE A 158 -1.03 -10.04 -10.52
CA ILE A 158 -1.24 -10.28 -9.09
C ILE A 158 -2.46 -11.20 -8.87
N LYS A 159 -3.60 -10.93 -9.52
CA LYS A 159 -4.79 -11.77 -9.42
C LYS A 159 -4.58 -13.18 -9.95
N LYS A 160 -3.73 -13.34 -10.95
CA LYS A 160 -3.36 -14.64 -11.52
C LYS A 160 -2.39 -15.42 -10.63
N LEU A 161 -1.37 -14.74 -10.09
CA LEU A 161 -0.33 -15.37 -9.26
C LEU A 161 -0.81 -15.69 -7.84
N TYR A 162 -1.72 -14.88 -7.30
CA TYR A 162 -2.23 -14.98 -5.93
C TYR A 162 -3.78 -15.06 -5.94
N PRO A 163 -4.38 -16.12 -6.52
CA PRO A 163 -5.83 -16.17 -6.75
C PRO A 163 -6.64 -16.15 -5.45
N ASP A 164 -6.09 -16.67 -4.35
CA ASP A 164 -6.75 -16.76 -3.05
C ASP A 164 -6.49 -15.55 -2.15
N ALA A 165 -5.53 -14.71 -2.51
CA ALA A 165 -5.18 -13.54 -1.71
C ALA A 165 -6.20 -12.40 -1.91
N LYS A 166 -6.59 -11.77 -0.79
CA LYS A 166 -7.31 -10.49 -0.85
C LYS A 166 -6.33 -9.37 -1.18
N VAL A 167 -6.63 -8.59 -2.21
CA VAL A 167 -5.76 -7.49 -2.68
C VAL A 167 -6.44 -6.15 -2.40
N PHE A 168 -5.69 -5.20 -1.86
CA PHE A 168 -6.11 -3.81 -1.64
C PHE A 168 -5.09 -2.86 -2.24
N PHE A 169 -5.57 -1.84 -2.94
CA PHE A 169 -4.73 -0.75 -3.41
C PHE A 169 -4.85 0.44 -2.45
N ILE A 170 -3.74 0.98 -2.00
CA ILE A 170 -3.67 2.15 -1.11
C ILE A 170 -3.18 3.32 -1.94
N LEU A 171 -4.08 4.28 -2.17
CA LEU A 171 -3.84 5.48 -2.95
C LEU A 171 -3.51 6.65 -2.04
N ASN A 172 -2.33 7.24 -2.24
CA ASN A 172 -1.88 8.40 -1.48
C ASN A 172 -2.75 9.65 -1.78
N ASP A 173 -2.81 10.57 -0.83
CA ASP A 173 -3.50 11.85 -1.00
C ASP A 173 -2.70 12.81 -1.91
N LYS A 174 -3.41 13.79 -2.50
CA LYS A 174 -2.82 14.91 -3.27
C LYS A 174 -1.98 14.50 -4.49
N LEU A 175 -2.32 13.38 -5.13
CA LEU A 175 -1.75 13.02 -6.42
C LEU A 175 -2.48 13.75 -7.56
N LYS A 176 -1.92 13.68 -8.76
CA LYS A 176 -2.53 14.23 -9.97
C LYS A 176 -3.87 13.55 -10.25
N SER A 177 -4.84 14.31 -10.77
CA SER A 177 -6.20 13.80 -11.05
C SER A 177 -6.18 12.63 -12.04
N ASP A 178 -5.38 12.74 -13.11
CA ASP A 178 -5.26 11.69 -14.13
C ASP A 178 -4.72 10.36 -13.57
N ILE A 179 -3.82 10.42 -12.57
CA ILE A 179 -3.36 9.26 -11.82
C ILE A 179 -4.50 8.71 -10.96
N ASN A 180 -5.19 9.55 -10.17
CA ASN A 180 -6.28 9.12 -9.30
C ASN A 180 -7.40 8.46 -10.10
N ASP A 181 -7.85 9.09 -11.17
CA ASP A 181 -8.91 8.58 -12.05
C ASP A 181 -8.51 7.24 -12.68
N SER A 182 -7.24 7.11 -13.08
CA SER A 182 -6.71 5.86 -13.64
C SER A 182 -6.68 4.75 -12.59
N VAL A 183 -6.23 5.03 -11.36
CA VAL A 183 -6.22 4.05 -10.27
C VAL A 183 -7.62 3.54 -10.00
N HIS A 184 -8.60 4.44 -9.83
CA HIS A 184 -9.98 4.05 -9.56
C HIS A 184 -10.57 3.21 -10.68
N ALA A 185 -10.38 3.62 -11.95
CA ALA A 185 -10.89 2.87 -13.10
C ALA A 185 -10.30 1.46 -13.19
N ILE A 186 -8.97 1.33 -12.99
CA ILE A 186 -8.28 0.05 -13.10
C ILE A 186 -8.60 -0.85 -11.90
N CYS A 187 -8.63 -0.30 -10.68
CA CYS A 187 -9.05 -1.03 -9.49
C CYS A 187 -10.49 -1.57 -9.62
N LYS A 188 -11.41 -0.74 -10.13
CA LYS A 188 -12.79 -1.15 -10.43
C LYS A 188 -12.83 -2.29 -11.44
N HIS A 189 -12.05 -2.21 -12.54
CA HIS A 189 -12.01 -3.24 -13.57
C HIS A 189 -11.60 -4.62 -13.02
N TYR A 190 -10.60 -4.66 -12.15
CA TYR A 190 -10.10 -5.90 -11.54
C TYR A 190 -10.76 -6.28 -10.21
N ASN A 191 -11.81 -5.55 -9.79
CA ASN A 191 -12.49 -5.75 -8.52
C ASN A 191 -11.50 -5.74 -7.33
N VAL A 192 -10.60 -4.76 -7.32
CA VAL A 192 -9.65 -4.49 -6.24
C VAL A 192 -10.13 -3.27 -5.45
N PRO A 193 -10.43 -3.39 -4.15
CA PRO A 193 -10.77 -2.24 -3.32
C PRO A 193 -9.65 -1.21 -3.32
N CYS A 194 -9.99 0.07 -3.60
CA CYS A 194 -9.08 1.21 -3.49
C CYS A 194 -9.34 1.95 -2.18
N ILE A 195 -8.28 2.16 -1.41
CA ILE A 195 -8.30 2.88 -0.14
C ILE A 195 -7.69 4.26 -0.39
N ASP A 196 -8.54 5.28 -0.51
CA ASP A 196 -8.08 6.66 -0.67
C ASP A 196 -7.64 7.23 0.69
N LEU A 197 -6.35 7.43 0.85
CA LEU A 197 -5.80 8.08 2.03
C LEU A 197 -6.17 9.57 2.05
N LYS A 198 -6.42 10.09 3.25
CA LYS A 198 -6.82 11.48 3.46
C LYS A 198 -6.04 12.09 4.62
N ASP A 199 -5.60 13.34 4.41
CA ASP A 199 -5.02 14.18 5.45
C ASP A 199 -3.83 13.55 6.19
N ILE A 200 -2.97 12.87 5.44
CA ILE A 200 -1.78 12.23 5.98
C ILE A 200 -0.73 13.28 6.36
N ASP A 201 -0.33 13.29 7.61
CA ASP A 201 0.75 14.13 8.12
C ASP A 201 2.10 13.71 7.53
N LYS A 202 2.85 14.69 6.99
CA LYS A 202 4.09 14.42 6.24
C LYS A 202 5.23 15.34 6.65
N GLN A 203 6.42 14.76 6.69
CA GLN A 203 7.69 15.46 6.84
C GLN A 203 8.55 15.14 5.62
N SER A 204 9.09 16.17 4.96
CA SER A 204 9.87 16.02 3.72
C SER A 204 9.14 15.16 2.65
N GLY A 205 7.83 15.39 2.49
CA GLY A 205 7.00 14.68 1.51
C GLY A 205 6.62 13.24 1.86
N HIS A 206 7.09 12.70 2.99
CA HIS A 206 6.84 11.32 3.43
C HIS A 206 6.08 11.30 4.76
N PRO A 207 5.25 10.28 5.02
CA PRO A 207 4.54 10.17 6.29
C PRO A 207 5.45 10.30 7.50
N SER A 208 5.05 11.16 8.46
CA SER A 208 5.64 11.22 9.80
C SER A 208 5.16 10.03 10.64
N VAL A 209 5.64 9.87 11.87
CA VAL A 209 5.09 8.89 12.82
C VAL A 209 3.57 9.04 12.96
N LYS A 210 3.08 10.29 13.06
CA LYS A 210 1.65 10.58 13.06
C LYS A 210 0.98 10.16 11.74
N GLY A 211 1.59 10.47 10.61
CA GLY A 211 1.10 10.08 9.29
C GLY A 211 1.04 8.58 9.08
N MET A 212 2.04 7.86 9.56
CA MET A 212 2.06 6.40 9.53
C MET A 212 0.90 5.79 10.32
N GLN A 213 0.57 6.33 11.51
CA GLN A 213 -0.58 5.89 12.29
C GLN A 213 -1.89 6.22 11.55
N GLN A 214 -2.01 7.42 10.97
CA GLN A 214 -3.19 7.81 10.17
C GLN A 214 -3.41 6.89 8.96
N MET A 215 -2.33 6.47 8.28
CA MET A 215 -2.42 5.49 7.19
C MET A 215 -2.93 4.15 7.72
N ALA A 216 -2.32 3.64 8.80
CA ALA A 216 -2.72 2.35 9.39
C ALA A 216 -4.20 2.35 9.80
N ASP A 217 -4.66 3.39 10.48
CA ASP A 217 -6.05 3.52 10.93
C ASP A 217 -7.04 3.49 9.76
N GLN A 218 -6.71 4.20 8.66
CA GLN A 218 -7.55 4.24 7.45
C GLN A 218 -7.56 2.88 6.74
N VAL A 219 -6.40 2.21 6.64
CA VAL A 219 -6.30 0.88 6.04
C VAL A 219 -7.07 -0.16 6.85
N VAL A 220 -6.86 -0.23 8.16
CA VAL A 220 -7.57 -1.16 9.06
C VAL A 220 -9.08 -0.95 8.97
N LYS A 221 -9.54 0.30 9.03
CA LYS A 221 -10.96 0.65 8.89
C LYS A 221 -11.57 0.16 7.57
N ALA A 222 -10.81 0.20 6.48
CA ALA A 222 -11.29 -0.25 5.17
C ALA A 222 -11.32 -1.76 5.03
N VAL A 223 -10.35 -2.46 5.64
CA VAL A 223 -10.24 -3.94 5.58
C VAL A 223 -11.28 -4.63 6.49
N CYS A 224 -11.64 -4.00 7.61
CA CYS A 224 -12.57 -4.56 8.60
C CYS A 224 -14.05 -4.22 8.33
N LYS A 225 -14.37 -3.62 7.20
CA LYS A 225 -15.75 -3.37 6.73
C LYS A 225 -16.31 -4.59 6.01
#